data_e3cb358d1e55f3d675f6a127ddee244a
#
_entry.id   e3cb358d1e55f3d675f6a127ddee244a
#
_cell.length_a   1.000
_cell.length_b   1.000
_cell.length_c   1.000
_cell.angle_alpha   90.00
_cell.angle_beta   90.00
_cell.angle_gamma   90.00
#
_symmetry.space_group_name_H-M   'P 1'
#
loop_
_entity.id
_entity.type
_entity.pdbx_description
1 polymer ?
#
loop_
_entity_poly.entity_id
_entity_poly.type
_entity_poly.pdbx_seq_one_letter_code
_entity_poly.pdbx_strand_id
1 'polypeptide(L)'
;SDVEARGLGDVYKRHLLTPATVCLAIPLYEQWELLRKNCKAVVIGLLSGVLTSLVTVLALSLLLGLSHEEYVTLLPKSITTAIGMGVSEELGGYVTITVAVIIVTGVLGNMMGEMICKIFRIKEPISKGLAFGSAAHAIGTAKAMEIGEIEGAMSSLAIAVSGILTVLFSSVFAKFL
;
A
#
# COMPACT_ATOMS: atom_id res chain seq x y z
N SER A 1 -12.98 -9.81 -30.89
CA SER A 1 -12.37 -10.86 -30.14
C SER A 1 -11.43 -10.42 -29.04
N ASP A 2 -10.22 -10.93 -28.83
CA ASP A 2 -9.40 -10.66 -27.63
C ASP A 2 -8.98 -9.20 -27.45
N VAL A 3 -8.79 -8.46 -28.53
CA VAL A 3 -8.43 -7.03 -28.50
C VAL A 3 -9.63 -6.20 -28.02
N GLU A 4 -10.81 -6.56 -28.43
CA GLU A 4 -12.08 -5.91 -28.07
C GLU A 4 -12.44 -6.18 -26.58
N ALA A 5 -12.21 -7.41 -26.11
CA ALA A 5 -12.40 -7.78 -24.72
C ALA A 5 -11.40 -7.07 -23.78
N ARG A 6 -10.14 -6.88 -24.21
CA ARG A 6 -9.14 -6.10 -23.49
C ARG A 6 -9.51 -4.62 -23.44
N GLY A 7 -9.98 -4.04 -24.55
CA GLY A 7 -10.43 -2.65 -24.62
C GLY A 7 -11.62 -2.37 -23.72
N LEU A 8 -12.63 -3.24 -23.68
CA LEU A 8 -13.77 -3.16 -22.77
C LEU A 8 -13.33 -3.25 -21.30
N GLY A 9 -12.46 -4.20 -20.98
CA GLY A 9 -11.93 -4.35 -19.62
C GLY A 9 -11.18 -3.10 -19.12
N ASP A 10 -10.42 -2.46 -19.99
CA ASP A 10 -9.68 -1.24 -19.65
C ASP A 10 -10.59 -0.02 -19.51
N VAL A 11 -11.64 0.07 -20.32
CA VAL A 11 -12.68 1.11 -20.23
C VAL A 11 -13.44 0.97 -18.91
N TYR A 12 -13.89 -0.22 -18.55
CA TYR A 12 -14.58 -0.47 -17.27
C TYR A 12 -13.67 -0.18 -16.07
N LYS A 13 -12.41 -0.62 -16.11
CA LYS A 13 -11.44 -0.31 -15.05
C LYS A 13 -11.25 1.19 -14.85
N ARG A 14 -11.09 1.95 -15.92
CA ARG A 14 -10.95 3.42 -15.85
C ARG A 14 -12.20 4.11 -15.31
N HIS A 15 -13.40 3.68 -15.72
CA HIS A 15 -14.66 4.28 -15.28
C HIS A 15 -15.01 3.97 -13.83
N LEU A 16 -14.60 2.81 -13.29
CA LEU A 16 -14.85 2.44 -11.90
C LEU A 16 -13.72 2.88 -10.95
N LEU A 17 -12.48 2.96 -11.44
CA LEU A 17 -11.34 3.31 -10.60
C LEU A 17 -11.42 4.76 -10.09
N THR A 18 -11.82 5.70 -10.95
CA THR A 18 -11.95 7.11 -10.59
C THR A 18 -13.00 7.35 -9.50
N PRO A 19 -14.26 6.88 -9.62
CA PRO A 19 -15.23 6.97 -8.55
C PRO A 19 -14.78 6.29 -7.25
N ALA A 20 -14.17 5.11 -7.34
CA ALA A 20 -13.67 4.40 -6.18
C ALA A 20 -12.59 5.20 -5.43
N THR A 21 -11.67 5.84 -6.18
CA THR A 21 -10.62 6.68 -5.59
C THR A 21 -11.23 7.93 -4.91
N VAL A 22 -12.25 8.53 -5.51
CA VAL A 22 -12.97 9.68 -4.92
C VAL A 22 -13.71 9.25 -3.63
N CYS A 23 -14.33 8.08 -3.63
CA CYS A 23 -15.00 7.54 -2.44
C CYS A 23 -14.04 7.35 -1.25
N LEU A 24 -12.77 7.01 -1.50
CA LEU A 24 -11.75 6.93 -0.45
C LEU A 24 -11.38 8.29 0.16
N ALA A 25 -11.63 9.39 -0.55
CA ALA A 25 -11.35 10.74 -0.06
C ALA A 25 -12.46 11.25 0.91
N ILE A 26 -13.67 10.71 0.85
CA ILE A 26 -14.80 11.14 1.69
C ILE A 26 -14.49 10.93 3.19
N PRO A 27 -14.15 9.72 3.65
CA PRO A 27 -13.79 9.50 5.07
C PRO A 27 -12.62 10.36 5.53
N LEU A 28 -11.65 10.62 4.63
CA LEU A 28 -10.52 11.49 4.93
C LEU A 28 -10.95 12.93 5.18
N TYR A 29 -11.87 13.45 4.37
CA TYR A 29 -12.40 14.80 4.53
C TYR A 29 -13.20 14.94 5.83
N GLU A 30 -14.01 13.96 6.18
CA GLU A 30 -14.78 13.93 7.42
C GLU A 30 -13.91 13.94 8.67
N GLN A 31 -12.71 13.32 8.61
CA GLN A 31 -11.74 13.26 9.70
C GLN A 31 -10.61 14.30 9.59
N TRP A 32 -10.80 15.37 8.81
CA TRP A 32 -9.77 16.39 8.54
C TRP A 32 -9.21 17.05 9.80
N GLU A 33 -10.07 17.36 10.77
CA GLU A 33 -9.61 17.96 12.03
C GLU A 33 -8.72 17.04 12.85
N LEU A 34 -9.07 15.74 12.87
CA LEU A 34 -8.28 14.72 13.58
C LEU A 34 -6.91 14.55 12.92
N LEU A 35 -6.88 14.52 11.59
CA LEU A 35 -5.65 14.47 10.82
C LEU A 35 -4.75 15.67 11.12
N ARG A 36 -5.31 16.86 11.09
CA ARG A 36 -4.55 18.10 11.34
C ARG A 36 -3.94 18.14 12.73
N LYS A 37 -4.68 17.69 13.75
CA LYS A 37 -4.19 17.60 15.13
C LYS A 37 -3.04 16.60 15.30
N ASN A 38 -3.05 15.51 14.52
CA ASN A 38 -2.09 14.40 14.64
C ASN A 38 -1.09 14.34 13.49
N CYS A 39 -0.97 15.38 12.68
CA CYS A 39 -0.19 15.40 11.43
C CYS A 39 1.26 14.89 11.64
N LYS A 40 1.94 15.32 12.69
CA LYS A 40 3.31 14.88 12.99
C LYS A 40 3.39 13.36 13.22
N ALA A 41 2.47 12.81 14.01
CA ALA A 41 2.43 11.37 14.30
C ALA A 41 2.11 10.56 13.04
N VAL A 42 1.19 11.05 12.22
CA VAL A 42 0.81 10.43 10.94
C VAL A 42 2.00 10.40 9.99
N VAL A 43 2.68 11.52 9.79
CA VAL A 43 3.84 11.60 8.87
C VAL A 43 4.98 10.69 9.35
N ILE A 44 5.32 10.74 10.64
CA ILE A 44 6.38 9.88 11.20
C ILE A 44 5.99 8.40 11.08
N GLY A 45 4.74 8.06 11.38
CA GLY A 45 4.22 6.69 11.29
C GLY A 45 4.30 6.15 9.86
N LEU A 46 3.88 6.93 8.86
CA LEU A 46 3.93 6.52 7.45
C LEU A 46 5.35 6.42 6.93
N LEU A 47 6.22 7.38 7.25
CA LEU A 47 7.63 7.32 6.88
C LEU A 47 8.30 6.08 7.47
N SER A 48 8.10 5.82 8.76
CA SER A 48 8.68 4.64 9.42
C SER A 48 8.12 3.34 8.82
N GLY A 49 6.83 3.27 8.53
CA GLY A 49 6.20 2.10 7.91
C GLY A 49 6.75 1.79 6.52
N VAL A 50 6.84 2.80 5.65
CA VAL A 50 7.39 2.64 4.30
C VAL A 50 8.87 2.26 4.35
N LEU A 51 9.67 2.96 5.14
CA LEU A 51 11.10 2.65 5.28
C LEU A 51 11.32 1.25 5.83
N THR A 52 10.57 0.84 6.85
CA THR A 52 10.64 -0.52 7.39
C THR A 52 10.28 -1.57 6.34
N SER A 53 9.26 -1.32 5.52
CA SER A 53 8.89 -2.21 4.41
C SER A 53 10.04 -2.37 3.41
N LEU A 54 10.61 -1.26 2.93
CA LEU A 54 11.70 -1.27 1.95
C LEU A 54 12.99 -1.91 2.52
N VAL A 55 13.35 -1.56 3.76
CA VAL A 55 14.53 -2.16 4.42
C VAL A 55 14.33 -3.66 4.65
N THR A 56 13.13 -4.09 5.02
CA THR A 56 12.83 -5.52 5.20
C THR A 56 12.94 -6.28 3.87
N VAL A 57 12.42 -5.71 2.78
CA VAL A 57 12.56 -6.32 1.44
C VAL A 57 14.04 -6.40 1.05
N LEU A 58 14.82 -5.34 1.23
CA LEU A 58 16.26 -5.33 0.95
C LEU A 58 16.98 -6.39 1.79
N ALA A 59 16.75 -6.42 3.10
CA ALA A 59 17.42 -7.37 4.00
C ALA A 59 17.11 -8.83 3.64
N LEU A 60 15.83 -9.14 3.33
CA LEU A 60 15.44 -10.47 2.91
C LEU A 60 16.00 -10.83 1.54
N SER A 61 16.04 -9.90 0.60
CA SER A 61 16.62 -10.12 -0.74
C SER A 61 18.11 -10.42 -0.65
N LEU A 62 18.85 -9.70 0.17
CA LEU A 62 20.27 -9.97 0.44
C LEU A 62 20.47 -11.32 1.12
N LEU A 63 19.63 -11.67 2.11
CA LEU A 63 19.72 -12.93 2.84
C LEU A 63 19.44 -14.14 1.94
N LEU A 64 18.47 -14.00 1.03
CA LEU A 64 18.05 -15.08 0.12
C LEU A 64 18.85 -15.10 -1.20
N GLY A 65 19.73 -14.13 -1.43
CA GLY A 65 20.55 -14.04 -2.65
C GLY A 65 19.72 -13.79 -3.90
N LEU A 66 18.66 -12.96 -3.80
CA LEU A 66 17.82 -12.62 -4.93
C LEU A 66 18.57 -11.76 -5.95
N SER A 67 18.23 -11.90 -7.22
CA SER A 67 18.72 -11.02 -8.28
C SER A 67 18.14 -9.61 -8.15
N HIS A 68 18.78 -8.65 -8.85
CA HIS A 68 18.28 -7.28 -8.91
C HIS A 68 16.81 -7.22 -9.38
N GLU A 69 16.48 -7.96 -10.45
CA GLU A 69 15.13 -7.97 -11.03
C GLU A 69 14.10 -8.55 -10.05
N GLU A 70 14.45 -9.60 -9.32
CA GLU A 70 13.59 -10.19 -8.28
C GLU A 70 13.40 -9.22 -7.10
N TYR A 71 14.46 -8.53 -6.69
CA TYR A 71 14.42 -7.55 -5.62
C TYR A 71 13.52 -6.37 -5.96
N VAL A 72 13.71 -5.73 -7.13
CA VAL A 72 12.89 -4.57 -7.52
C VAL A 72 11.44 -4.95 -7.78
N THR A 73 11.16 -6.20 -8.13
CA THR A 73 9.81 -6.78 -8.21
C THR A 73 9.08 -6.73 -6.87
N LEU A 74 9.80 -6.93 -5.76
CA LEU A 74 9.24 -7.00 -4.42
C LEU A 74 9.14 -5.63 -3.71
N LEU A 75 9.90 -4.62 -4.15
CA LEU A 75 9.91 -3.30 -3.53
C LEU A 75 8.51 -2.68 -3.37
N PRO A 76 7.64 -2.68 -4.41
CA PRO A 76 6.33 -2.05 -4.32
C PRO A 76 5.23 -2.95 -3.73
N LYS A 77 5.56 -4.00 -2.98
CA LYS A 77 4.61 -5.01 -2.48
C LYS A 77 3.47 -4.46 -1.60
N SER A 78 3.65 -3.32 -0.98
CA SER A 78 2.70 -2.77 0.02
C SER A 78 1.86 -1.60 -0.50
N ILE A 79 1.98 -1.23 -1.77
CA ILE A 79 1.22 -0.15 -2.39
C ILE A 79 0.14 -0.69 -3.33
N THR A 80 -0.66 0.21 -3.90
CA THR A 80 -1.73 -0.20 -4.83
C THR A 80 -1.15 -0.84 -6.09
N THR A 81 -1.87 -1.81 -6.65
CA THR A 81 -1.46 -2.57 -7.84
C THR A 81 -1.10 -1.65 -9.01
N ALA A 82 -1.90 -0.59 -9.24
CA ALA A 82 -1.67 0.34 -10.35
C ALA A 82 -0.33 1.08 -10.23
N ILE A 83 0.00 1.58 -9.04
CA ILE A 83 1.29 2.26 -8.79
C ILE A 83 2.43 1.24 -8.77
N GLY A 84 2.20 0.08 -8.15
CA GLY A 84 3.21 -0.97 -8.04
C GLY A 84 3.65 -1.56 -9.39
N MET A 85 2.72 -1.72 -10.34
CA MET A 85 3.06 -2.12 -11.70
C MET A 85 4.00 -1.11 -12.37
N GLY A 86 3.68 0.19 -12.29
CA GLY A 86 4.52 1.24 -12.87
C GLY A 86 5.92 1.28 -12.26
N VAL A 87 6.03 1.19 -10.93
CA VAL A 87 7.33 1.14 -10.23
C VAL A 87 8.14 -0.08 -10.66
N SER A 88 7.52 -1.27 -10.71
CA SER A 88 8.19 -2.51 -11.09
C SER A 88 8.68 -2.45 -12.55
N GLU A 89 7.84 -1.94 -13.46
CA GLU A 89 8.19 -1.78 -14.88
C GLU A 89 9.37 -0.81 -15.06
N GLU A 90 9.33 0.35 -14.40
CA GLU A 90 10.38 1.37 -14.48
C GLU A 90 11.73 0.87 -13.95
N LEU A 91 11.71 0.04 -12.91
CA LEU A 91 12.92 -0.51 -12.29
C LEU A 91 13.40 -1.83 -12.93
N GLY A 92 12.71 -2.35 -13.95
CA GLY A 92 13.09 -3.58 -14.64
C GLY A 92 12.68 -4.87 -13.92
N GLY A 93 11.68 -4.82 -13.05
CA GLY A 93 11.15 -5.99 -12.35
C GLY A 93 10.07 -6.75 -13.15
N TYR A 94 9.65 -7.89 -12.61
CA TYR A 94 8.62 -8.76 -13.19
C TYR A 94 7.22 -8.28 -12.79
N VAL A 95 6.58 -7.44 -13.60
CA VAL A 95 5.28 -6.79 -13.31
C VAL A 95 4.20 -7.79 -12.88
N THR A 96 4.09 -8.94 -13.56
CA THR A 96 3.10 -9.97 -13.23
C THR A 96 3.31 -10.53 -11.82
N ILE A 97 4.57 -10.73 -11.42
CA ILE A 97 4.92 -11.22 -10.08
C ILE A 97 4.64 -10.11 -9.05
N THR A 98 4.96 -8.87 -9.37
CA THR A 98 4.62 -7.71 -8.51
C THR A 98 3.13 -7.66 -8.19
N VAL A 99 2.27 -7.82 -9.21
CA VAL A 99 0.81 -7.85 -9.01
C VAL A 99 0.40 -8.98 -8.06
N ALA A 100 0.92 -10.19 -8.29
CA ALA A 100 0.61 -11.34 -7.44
C ALA A 100 1.04 -11.09 -5.97
N VAL A 101 2.24 -10.57 -5.76
CA VAL A 101 2.78 -10.28 -4.42
C VAL A 101 1.97 -9.17 -3.72
N ILE A 102 1.56 -8.13 -4.44
CA ILE A 102 0.69 -7.07 -3.91
C ILE A 102 -0.64 -7.67 -3.42
N ILE A 103 -1.28 -8.50 -4.25
CA ILE A 103 -2.55 -9.14 -3.88
C ILE A 103 -2.38 -10.01 -2.64
N VAL A 104 -1.36 -10.88 -2.62
CA VAL A 104 -1.06 -11.74 -1.47
C VAL A 104 -0.81 -10.91 -0.20
N THR A 105 -0.01 -9.85 -0.31
CA THR A 105 0.27 -8.93 0.81
C THR A 105 -1.01 -8.30 1.34
N GLY A 106 -1.89 -7.84 0.45
CA GLY A 106 -3.17 -7.25 0.83
C GLY A 106 -4.11 -8.24 1.53
N VAL A 107 -4.24 -9.45 0.99
CA VAL A 107 -5.07 -10.52 1.58
C VAL A 107 -4.54 -10.92 2.95
N LEU A 108 -3.24 -11.16 3.10
CA LEU A 108 -2.64 -11.49 4.38
C LEU A 108 -2.80 -10.35 5.40
N GLY A 109 -2.62 -9.09 4.98
CA GLY A 109 -2.83 -7.94 5.84
C GLY A 109 -4.28 -7.79 6.30
N ASN A 110 -5.25 -8.05 5.43
CA ASN A 110 -6.67 -8.06 5.77
C ASN A 110 -7.00 -9.15 6.80
N MET A 111 -6.50 -10.37 6.58
CA MET A 111 -6.79 -11.52 7.45
C MET A 111 -6.09 -11.42 8.81
N MET A 112 -4.83 -11.01 8.83
CA MET A 112 -3.97 -11.05 10.03
C MET A 112 -3.87 -9.72 10.75
N GLY A 113 -4.26 -8.61 10.12
CA GLY A 113 -4.01 -7.26 10.65
C GLY A 113 -4.61 -7.03 12.03
N GLU A 114 -5.85 -7.44 12.30
CA GLU A 114 -6.43 -7.33 13.64
C GLU A 114 -5.70 -8.17 14.68
N MET A 115 -5.30 -9.39 14.31
CA MET A 115 -4.53 -10.26 15.20
C MET A 115 -3.19 -9.62 15.55
N ILE A 116 -2.49 -9.08 14.56
CA ILE A 116 -1.23 -8.35 14.75
C ILE A 116 -1.43 -7.15 15.66
N CYS A 117 -2.45 -6.33 15.41
CA CYS A 117 -2.78 -5.19 16.27
C CYS A 117 -3.04 -5.62 17.73
N LYS A 118 -3.69 -6.76 17.95
CA LYS A 118 -3.93 -7.31 19.30
C LYS A 118 -2.64 -7.78 19.96
N ILE A 119 -1.78 -8.50 19.24
CA ILE A 119 -0.48 -9.00 19.75
C ILE A 119 0.42 -7.83 20.16
N PHE A 120 0.55 -6.82 19.33
CA PHE A 120 1.38 -5.65 19.58
C PHE A 120 0.66 -4.57 20.44
N ARG A 121 -0.56 -4.84 20.90
CA ARG A 121 -1.37 -3.95 21.73
C ARG A 121 -1.59 -2.57 21.09
N ILE A 122 -1.72 -2.51 19.77
CA ILE A 122 -2.05 -1.28 19.04
C ILE A 122 -3.54 -1.01 19.25
N LYS A 123 -3.86 -0.06 20.12
CA LYS A 123 -5.25 0.26 20.49
C LYS A 123 -5.77 1.52 19.80
N GLU A 124 -4.88 2.46 19.51
CA GLU A 124 -5.21 3.75 18.93
C GLU A 124 -5.77 3.61 17.50
N PRO A 125 -6.99 4.13 17.23
CA PRO A 125 -7.63 4.02 15.92
C PRO A 125 -6.78 4.59 14.77
N ILE A 126 -6.14 5.75 14.99
CA ILE A 126 -5.24 6.36 14.00
C ILE A 126 -4.12 5.40 13.63
N SER A 127 -3.45 4.82 14.63
CA SER A 127 -2.32 3.91 14.41
C SER A 127 -2.73 2.63 13.68
N LYS A 128 -3.92 2.09 14.00
CA LYS A 128 -4.47 0.93 13.28
C LYS A 128 -4.73 1.26 11.81
N GLY A 129 -5.42 2.37 11.55
CA GLY A 129 -5.71 2.80 10.18
C GLY A 129 -4.44 2.99 9.36
N LEU A 130 -3.44 3.69 9.90
CA LEU A 130 -2.14 3.88 9.24
C LEU A 130 -1.45 2.54 8.95
N ALA A 131 -1.49 1.59 9.89
CA ALA A 131 -0.89 0.28 9.70
C ALA A 131 -1.57 -0.52 8.58
N PHE A 132 -2.91 -0.57 8.55
CA PHE A 132 -3.65 -1.26 7.50
C PHE A 132 -3.40 -0.65 6.11
N GLY A 133 -3.46 0.67 5.98
CA GLY A 133 -3.28 1.35 4.70
C GLY A 133 -1.86 1.28 4.17
N SER A 134 -0.84 1.40 5.04
CA SER A 134 0.57 1.36 4.63
C SER A 134 1.10 -0.05 4.37
N ALA A 135 0.55 -1.07 5.03
CA ALA A 135 1.00 -2.45 4.89
C ALA A 135 0.21 -3.25 3.86
N ALA A 136 -1.12 -3.02 3.75
CA ALA A 136 -2.05 -3.85 3.00
C ALA A 136 -2.92 -3.07 2.01
N HIS A 137 -2.56 -1.84 1.70
CA HIS A 137 -3.18 -0.96 0.70
C HIS A 137 -4.72 -1.00 0.69
N ALA A 138 -5.37 -1.04 -0.49
CA ALA A 138 -6.83 -0.98 -0.61
C ALA A 138 -7.55 -2.15 0.07
N ILE A 139 -6.97 -3.36 0.03
CA ILE A 139 -7.57 -4.55 0.66
C ILE A 139 -7.56 -4.40 2.20
N GLY A 140 -6.47 -3.89 2.76
CA GLY A 140 -6.38 -3.57 4.20
C GLY A 140 -7.29 -2.41 4.60
N THR A 141 -7.49 -1.43 3.71
CA THR A 141 -8.39 -0.30 3.96
C THR A 141 -9.85 -0.74 4.04
N ALA A 142 -10.27 -1.70 3.20
CA ALA A 142 -11.61 -2.28 3.33
C ALA A 142 -11.82 -2.85 4.75
N LYS A 143 -10.81 -3.55 5.28
CA LYS A 143 -10.85 -4.05 6.66
C LYS A 143 -10.83 -2.93 7.71
N ALA A 144 -10.04 -1.90 7.51
CA ALA A 144 -9.99 -0.75 8.40
C ALA A 144 -11.35 -0.03 8.48
N MET A 145 -12.09 0.08 7.37
CA MET A 145 -13.44 0.65 7.32
C MET A 145 -14.46 -0.19 8.11
N GLU A 146 -14.32 -1.53 8.12
CA GLU A 146 -15.16 -2.41 8.95
C GLU A 146 -14.88 -2.24 10.45
N ILE A 147 -13.65 -1.89 10.83
CA ILE A 147 -13.25 -1.69 12.23
C ILE A 147 -13.79 -0.38 12.76
N GLY A 148 -13.71 0.71 11.98
CA GLY A 148 -14.24 2.01 12.38
C GLY A 148 -13.95 3.13 11.38
N GLU A 149 -14.69 4.23 11.54
CA GLU A 149 -14.60 5.39 10.64
C GLU A 149 -13.21 6.06 10.68
N ILE A 150 -12.62 6.15 11.86
CA ILE A 150 -11.28 6.75 12.04
C ILE A 150 -10.22 5.85 11.41
N GLU A 151 -10.30 4.54 11.65
CA GLU A 151 -9.40 3.56 11.06
C GLU A 151 -9.49 3.59 9.52
N GLY A 152 -10.70 3.64 8.98
CA GLY A 152 -10.95 3.73 7.53
C GLY A 152 -10.38 5.00 6.92
N ALA A 153 -10.64 6.15 7.53
CA ALA A 153 -10.14 7.45 7.07
C ALA A 153 -8.60 7.51 7.08
N MET A 154 -7.98 7.08 8.19
CA MET A 154 -6.52 7.08 8.31
C MET A 154 -5.87 6.07 7.37
N SER A 155 -6.52 4.93 7.10
CA SER A 155 -6.06 3.95 6.13
C SER A 155 -6.13 4.48 4.70
N SER A 156 -7.19 5.20 4.34
CA SER A 156 -7.34 5.86 3.02
C SER A 156 -6.23 6.89 2.77
N LEU A 157 -5.91 7.70 3.79
CA LEU A 157 -4.75 8.61 3.74
C LEU A 157 -3.44 7.85 3.57
N ALA A 158 -3.27 6.77 4.35
CA ALA A 158 -2.05 5.99 4.34
C ALA A 158 -1.76 5.38 2.97
N ILE A 159 -2.77 4.91 2.23
CA ILE A 159 -2.60 4.42 0.85
C ILE A 159 -1.95 5.49 -0.03
N ALA A 160 -2.52 6.69 -0.05
CA ALA A 160 -2.06 7.76 -0.93
C ALA A 160 -0.62 8.18 -0.60
N VAL A 161 -0.35 8.44 0.69
CA VAL A 161 0.96 8.91 1.13
C VAL A 161 2.02 7.81 1.01
N SER A 162 1.71 6.56 1.40
CA SER A 162 2.64 5.44 1.25
C SER A 162 2.95 5.14 -0.22
N GLY A 163 1.97 5.30 -1.11
CA GLY A 163 2.18 5.16 -2.55
C GLY A 163 3.23 6.15 -3.05
N ILE A 164 3.07 7.45 -2.74
CA ILE A 164 4.02 8.50 -3.13
C ILE A 164 5.40 8.26 -2.52
N LEU A 165 5.46 7.97 -1.22
CA LEU A 165 6.73 7.71 -0.53
C LEU A 165 7.45 6.49 -1.12
N THR A 166 6.71 5.41 -1.41
CA THR A 166 7.30 4.20 -2.01
C THR A 166 7.88 4.49 -3.40
N VAL A 167 7.18 5.25 -4.25
CA VAL A 167 7.71 5.66 -5.57
C VAL A 167 9.02 6.42 -5.42
N LEU A 168 9.06 7.42 -4.52
CA LEU A 168 10.25 8.23 -4.28
C LEU A 168 11.43 7.41 -3.75
N PHE A 169 11.17 6.55 -2.77
CA PHE A 169 12.24 5.78 -2.13
C PHE A 169 12.65 4.54 -2.93
N SER A 170 11.76 3.92 -3.71
CA SER A 170 12.09 2.74 -4.52
C SER A 170 13.22 3.02 -5.50
N SER A 171 13.25 4.19 -6.12
CA SER A 171 14.33 4.60 -7.04
C SER A 171 15.69 4.72 -6.34
N VAL A 172 15.70 5.03 -5.04
CA VAL A 172 16.92 5.06 -4.22
C VAL A 172 17.29 3.65 -3.78
N PHE A 173 16.31 2.89 -3.28
CA PHE A 173 16.52 1.54 -2.77
C PHE A 173 16.94 0.55 -3.88
N ALA A 174 16.44 0.71 -5.11
CA ALA A 174 16.85 -0.11 -6.24
C ALA A 174 18.36 -0.11 -6.53
N LYS A 175 19.10 0.88 -6.02
CA LYS A 175 20.57 0.98 -6.22
C LYS A 175 21.39 0.16 -5.23
N PHE A 176 20.74 -0.45 -4.21
CA PHE A 176 21.45 -1.20 -3.16
C PHE A 176 21.64 -2.68 -3.48
N LEU A 177 20.99 -3.20 -4.48
CA LEU A 177 21.13 -4.56 -4.98
C LEU A 177 21.03 -4.54 -6.52
#